data_4c1f256cbce005cae039730647669cb9
#
_entry.id   4c1f256cbce005cae039730647669cb9
#
_cell.length_a   1.000
_cell.length_b   1.000
_cell.length_c   1.000
_cell.angle_alpha   90.00
_cell.angle_beta   90.00
_cell.angle_gamma   90.00
#
_symmetry.space_group_name_H-M   'P 1'
#
loop_
_entity.id
_entity.type
_entity.pdbx_description
1 polymer ?
#
loop_
_entity_poly.entity_id
_entity_poly.type
_entity_poly.pdbx_seq_one_letter_code
_entity_poly.pdbx_strand_id
1 'polypeptide(L)'
;MLTDGKGRTVDFKNTIIIMTSNMGAEHLTAGMNGETTMEAAHGLVMEQVQKCFKPELLNRLSEVVIFEPLSHDKLKEVVKIQMKIIIASVANKGISLVASDDALDVILSESYNPMYGARPIRRWVHKNVMTKLSELLVKGEVDEGSMVSVDATTDKKGLEYQVVKKVIEAQGKKLVMEVPSDSYDSDDVVEVFPVAKKAKVVGF
;
A
#
# COMPACT_ATOMS: atom_id res chain seq x y z
N MET A 1 20.87 -19.02 -24.79
CA MET A 1 21.46 -20.01 -23.90
C MET A 1 22.36 -19.24 -22.94
N LEU A 2 22.08 -19.25 -21.65
CA LEU A 2 22.88 -18.56 -20.63
C LEU A 2 23.61 -19.63 -19.81
N THR A 3 24.83 -19.32 -19.40
CA THR A 3 25.64 -20.20 -18.57
C THR A 3 25.77 -19.57 -17.19
N ASP A 4 25.51 -20.34 -16.13
CA ASP A 4 25.70 -19.87 -14.76
C ASP A 4 27.21 -19.72 -14.42
N GLY A 5 27.55 -19.07 -13.31
CA GLY A 5 28.92 -18.89 -12.86
C GLY A 5 29.71 -20.20 -12.59
N LYS A 6 29.04 -21.36 -12.69
CA LYS A 6 29.63 -22.70 -12.54
C LYS A 6 29.72 -23.46 -13.87
N GLY A 7 29.49 -22.79 -14.99
CA GLY A 7 29.56 -23.38 -16.31
C GLY A 7 28.35 -24.25 -16.72
N ARG A 8 27.23 -24.22 -16.00
CA ARG A 8 26.03 -24.98 -16.32
C ARG A 8 25.14 -24.15 -17.23
N THR A 9 24.64 -24.82 -18.28
CA THR A 9 23.65 -24.22 -19.18
C THR A 9 22.29 -24.12 -18.50
N VAL A 10 21.70 -22.91 -18.49
CA VAL A 10 20.37 -22.64 -17.92
C VAL A 10 19.39 -22.42 -19.07
N ASP A 11 18.26 -23.11 -19.02
CA ASP A 11 17.17 -22.98 -19.98
C ASP A 11 16.11 -22.01 -19.45
N PHE A 12 15.82 -20.94 -20.22
CA PHE A 12 14.81 -19.92 -19.92
C PHE A 12 13.57 -19.99 -20.81
N LYS A 13 13.37 -21.11 -21.57
CA LYS A 13 12.26 -21.22 -22.52
C LYS A 13 10.88 -21.09 -21.88
N ASN A 14 10.73 -21.56 -20.63
CA ASN A 14 9.47 -21.52 -19.90
C ASN A 14 9.45 -20.43 -18.82
N THR A 15 10.08 -19.27 -19.09
CA THR A 15 10.13 -18.14 -18.16
C THR A 15 9.49 -16.91 -18.78
N ILE A 16 8.90 -16.07 -17.92
CA ILE A 16 8.46 -14.73 -18.27
C ILE A 16 9.58 -13.77 -17.82
N ILE A 17 10.10 -12.98 -18.75
CA ILE A 17 11.14 -12.00 -18.49
C ILE A 17 10.49 -10.62 -18.49
N ILE A 18 10.58 -9.93 -17.35
CA ILE A 18 10.05 -8.58 -17.18
C ILE A 18 11.23 -7.63 -16.96
N MET A 19 11.31 -6.61 -17.80
CA MET A 19 12.27 -5.52 -17.66
C MET A 19 11.54 -4.27 -17.18
N THR A 20 12.03 -3.62 -16.11
CA THR A 20 11.45 -2.40 -15.57
C THR A 20 12.42 -1.23 -15.73
N SER A 21 11.88 -0.05 -16.02
CA SER A 21 12.63 1.20 -16.14
C SER A 21 11.80 2.36 -15.58
N ASN A 22 12.47 3.41 -15.12
CA ASN A 22 11.85 4.69 -14.72
C ASN A 22 11.99 5.76 -15.81
N MET A 23 12.32 5.37 -17.02
CA MET A 23 12.52 6.26 -18.15
C MET A 23 11.22 7.01 -18.50
N GLY A 24 11.33 8.32 -18.75
CA GLY A 24 10.19 9.16 -19.14
C GLY A 24 9.20 9.49 -18.02
N ALA A 25 9.53 9.22 -16.77
CA ALA A 25 8.67 9.53 -15.63
C ALA A 25 8.33 11.03 -15.54
N GLU A 26 9.23 11.92 -15.94
CA GLU A 26 9.03 13.36 -16.01
C GLU A 26 7.91 13.74 -16.97
N HIS A 27 7.81 13.10 -18.15
CA HIS A 27 6.77 13.36 -19.13
C HIS A 27 5.38 12.95 -18.60
N LEU A 28 5.29 11.80 -17.91
CA LEU A 28 4.04 11.33 -17.32
C LEU A 28 3.60 12.25 -16.16
N THR A 29 4.55 12.77 -15.38
CA THR A 29 4.26 13.72 -14.31
C THR A 29 3.74 15.04 -14.88
N ALA A 30 4.33 15.55 -15.95
CA ALA A 30 3.85 16.75 -16.67
C ALA A 30 2.44 16.54 -17.24
N GLY A 31 2.15 15.35 -17.77
CA GLY A 31 0.80 14.96 -18.21
C GLY A 31 -0.22 14.98 -17.08
N MET A 32 0.14 14.45 -15.90
CA MET A 32 -0.74 14.45 -14.74
C MET A 32 -0.99 15.86 -14.18
N ASN A 33 0.01 16.73 -14.22
CA ASN A 33 -0.11 18.13 -13.78
C ASN A 33 -0.90 19.01 -14.75
N GLY A 34 -1.30 18.49 -15.91
CA GLY A 34 -2.04 19.25 -16.93
C GLY A 34 -1.16 20.16 -17.83
N GLU A 35 0.16 20.01 -17.74
CA GLU A 35 1.10 20.74 -18.59
C GLU A 35 1.07 20.25 -20.06
N THR A 36 0.69 18.98 -20.22
CA THR A 36 0.49 18.32 -21.51
C THR A 36 -0.64 17.30 -21.40
N THR A 37 -1.09 16.74 -22.53
CA THR A 37 -2.05 15.64 -22.51
C THR A 37 -1.35 14.32 -22.17
N MET A 38 -2.05 13.39 -21.51
CA MET A 38 -1.47 12.06 -21.21
C MET A 38 -1.07 11.32 -22.49
N GLU A 39 -1.83 11.49 -23.56
CA GLU A 39 -1.52 10.89 -24.86
C GLU A 39 -0.19 11.41 -25.44
N ALA A 40 0.03 12.74 -25.38
CA ALA A 40 1.29 13.33 -25.78
C ALA A 40 2.44 12.88 -24.86
N ALA A 41 2.20 12.78 -23.55
CA ALA A 41 3.19 12.27 -22.59
C ALA A 41 3.60 10.83 -22.92
N HIS A 42 2.64 9.95 -23.24
CA HIS A 42 2.93 8.57 -23.70
C HIS A 42 3.78 8.56 -24.98
N GLY A 43 3.47 9.44 -25.93
CA GLY A 43 4.27 9.59 -27.16
C GLY A 43 5.72 9.94 -26.86
N LEU A 44 5.97 10.91 -25.97
CA LEU A 44 7.32 11.32 -25.56
C LEU A 44 8.07 10.18 -24.82
N VAL A 45 7.40 9.44 -23.98
CA VAL A 45 8.00 8.27 -23.32
C VAL A 45 8.42 7.22 -24.34
N MET A 46 7.56 6.89 -25.32
CA MET A 46 7.89 5.94 -26.37
C MET A 46 9.04 6.43 -27.26
N GLU A 47 9.10 7.71 -27.59
CA GLU A 47 10.21 8.31 -28.32
C GLU A 47 11.53 8.18 -27.55
N GLN A 48 11.51 8.41 -26.24
CA GLN A 48 12.67 8.25 -25.38
C GLN A 48 13.11 6.77 -25.28
N VAL A 49 12.17 5.83 -25.20
CA VAL A 49 12.44 4.40 -25.23
C VAL A 49 13.13 4.01 -26.55
N GLN A 50 12.65 4.48 -27.68
CA GLN A 50 13.24 4.22 -29.00
C GLN A 50 14.66 4.80 -29.15
N LYS A 51 14.95 5.93 -28.51
CA LYS A 51 16.28 6.54 -28.50
C LYS A 51 17.28 5.79 -27.61
N CYS A 52 16.80 5.21 -26.51
CA CYS A 52 17.67 4.55 -25.52
C CYS A 52 17.92 3.08 -25.82
N PHE A 53 16.96 2.38 -26.38
CA PHE A 53 17.09 0.94 -26.65
C PHE A 53 17.32 0.68 -28.13
N LYS A 54 18.19 -0.27 -28.40
CA LYS A 54 18.43 -0.68 -29.81
C LYS A 54 17.19 -1.31 -30.41
N PRO A 55 16.94 -1.07 -31.70
CA PRO A 55 15.79 -1.65 -32.42
C PRO A 55 15.72 -3.18 -32.32
N GLU A 56 16.87 -3.85 -32.30
CA GLU A 56 16.94 -5.31 -32.18
C GLU A 56 16.39 -5.82 -30.84
N LEU A 57 16.51 -5.03 -29.77
CA LEU A 57 15.90 -5.37 -28.48
C LEU A 57 14.40 -5.09 -28.51
N LEU A 58 13.99 -3.91 -28.97
CA LEU A 58 12.59 -3.52 -29.03
C LEU A 58 11.75 -4.49 -29.86
N ASN A 59 12.29 -4.98 -30.98
CA ASN A 59 11.62 -5.95 -31.84
C ASN A 59 11.47 -7.36 -31.20
N ARG A 60 12.17 -7.62 -30.11
CA ARG A 60 12.07 -8.89 -29.35
C ARG A 60 11.16 -8.78 -28.13
N LEU A 61 10.76 -7.58 -27.75
CA LEU A 61 9.79 -7.40 -26.68
C LEU A 61 8.40 -7.77 -27.17
N SER A 62 7.69 -8.56 -26.39
CA SER A 62 6.30 -8.92 -26.69
C SER A 62 5.39 -7.71 -26.53
N GLU A 63 5.65 -6.87 -25.52
CA GLU A 63 4.85 -5.72 -25.18
C GLU A 63 5.66 -4.69 -24.39
N VAL A 64 5.35 -3.39 -24.59
CA VAL A 64 5.84 -2.28 -23.78
C VAL A 64 4.65 -1.67 -23.06
N VAL A 65 4.66 -1.78 -21.73
CA VAL A 65 3.59 -1.26 -20.88
C VAL A 65 4.05 0.03 -20.20
N ILE A 66 3.33 1.13 -20.39
CA ILE A 66 3.56 2.40 -19.72
C ILE A 66 2.60 2.47 -18.53
N PHE A 67 3.16 2.61 -17.33
CA PHE A 67 2.38 2.79 -16.10
C PHE A 67 2.12 4.28 -15.87
N GLU A 68 0.86 4.66 -15.83
CA GLU A 68 0.44 6.01 -15.47
C GLU A 68 0.68 6.30 -13.98
N PRO A 69 0.89 7.59 -13.62
CA PRO A 69 0.90 7.99 -12.23
C PRO A 69 -0.42 7.62 -11.53
N LEU A 70 -0.33 7.31 -10.24
CA LEU A 70 -1.50 6.93 -9.46
C LEU A 70 -2.38 8.15 -9.18
N SER A 71 -3.68 8.06 -9.49
CA SER A 71 -4.68 9.04 -9.10
C SER A 71 -4.86 9.10 -7.59
N HIS A 72 -5.46 10.17 -7.08
CA HIS A 72 -5.75 10.35 -5.65
C HIS A 72 -6.54 9.16 -5.07
N ASP A 73 -7.57 8.69 -5.79
CA ASP A 73 -8.38 7.56 -5.34
C ASP A 73 -7.58 6.26 -5.26
N LYS A 74 -6.74 6.01 -6.26
CA LYS A 74 -5.83 4.85 -6.23
C LYS A 74 -4.79 4.94 -5.12
N LEU A 75 -4.33 6.14 -4.77
CA LEU A 75 -3.46 6.36 -3.62
C LEU A 75 -4.18 6.11 -2.31
N LYS A 76 -5.45 6.50 -2.18
CA LYS A 76 -6.29 6.16 -1.01
C LYS A 76 -6.43 4.64 -0.84
N GLU A 77 -6.60 3.90 -1.93
CA GLU A 77 -6.59 2.43 -1.89
C GLU A 77 -5.23 1.86 -1.41
N VAL A 78 -4.12 2.50 -1.79
CA VAL A 78 -2.80 2.12 -1.26
C VAL A 78 -2.72 2.35 0.25
N VAL A 79 -3.27 3.46 0.76
CA VAL A 79 -3.36 3.70 2.22
C VAL A 79 -4.16 2.59 2.90
N LYS A 80 -5.34 2.22 2.35
CA LYS A 80 -6.17 1.12 2.86
C LYS A 80 -5.39 -0.20 2.92
N ILE A 81 -4.65 -0.54 1.86
CA ILE A 81 -3.80 -1.75 1.83
C ILE A 81 -2.74 -1.71 2.93
N GLN A 82 -2.07 -0.57 3.14
CA GLN A 82 -1.06 -0.44 4.20
C GLN A 82 -1.68 -0.54 5.59
N MET A 83 -2.85 0.04 5.80
CA MET A 83 -3.59 -0.10 7.06
C MET A 83 -4.04 -1.54 7.30
N LYS A 84 -4.54 -2.26 6.28
CA LYS A 84 -4.88 -3.69 6.39
C LYS A 84 -3.69 -4.54 6.84
N ILE A 85 -2.47 -4.23 6.39
CA ILE A 85 -1.25 -4.94 6.83
C ILE A 85 -1.00 -4.73 8.32
N ILE A 86 -1.17 -3.50 8.82
CA ILE A 86 -1.02 -3.20 10.26
C ILE A 86 -2.14 -3.88 11.06
N ILE A 87 -3.39 -3.77 10.61
CA ILE A 87 -4.54 -4.41 11.24
C ILE A 87 -4.29 -5.92 11.41
N ALA A 88 -3.85 -6.60 10.35
CA ALA A 88 -3.51 -8.01 10.41
C ALA A 88 -2.35 -8.31 11.38
N SER A 89 -1.35 -7.43 11.45
CA SER A 89 -0.21 -7.58 12.36
C SER A 89 -0.61 -7.49 13.83
N VAL A 90 -1.51 -6.56 14.20
CA VAL A 90 -1.97 -6.40 15.58
C VAL A 90 -3.06 -7.40 15.96
N ALA A 91 -3.86 -7.85 14.98
CA ALA A 91 -4.85 -8.91 15.18
C ALA A 91 -4.20 -10.21 15.69
N ASN A 92 -2.98 -10.54 15.24
CA ASN A 92 -2.20 -11.66 15.74
C ASN A 92 -1.83 -11.54 17.24
N LYS A 93 -1.95 -10.34 17.83
CA LYS A 93 -1.76 -10.05 19.25
C LYS A 93 -3.10 -9.91 20.01
N GLY A 94 -4.20 -10.32 19.40
CA GLY A 94 -5.53 -10.19 19.99
C GLY A 94 -6.08 -8.78 20.06
N ILE A 95 -5.52 -7.82 19.29
CA ILE A 95 -5.93 -6.43 19.28
C ILE A 95 -6.75 -6.15 18.01
N SER A 96 -7.92 -5.55 18.17
CA SER A 96 -8.74 -5.08 17.07
C SER A 96 -8.37 -3.63 16.73
N LEU A 97 -8.06 -3.35 15.47
CA LEU A 97 -7.75 -2.00 14.99
C LEU A 97 -8.73 -1.62 13.89
N VAL A 98 -9.34 -0.45 14.01
CA VAL A 98 -10.25 0.13 13.01
C VAL A 98 -9.77 1.53 12.66
N ALA A 99 -9.86 1.91 11.40
CA ALA A 99 -9.55 3.27 10.94
C ALA A 99 -10.73 3.85 10.18
N SER A 100 -11.08 5.09 10.47
CA SER A 100 -12.13 5.81 9.74
C SER A 100 -11.63 6.28 8.37
N ASP A 101 -12.57 6.58 7.47
CA ASP A 101 -12.24 7.14 6.15
C ASP A 101 -11.56 8.50 6.24
N ASP A 102 -11.94 9.33 7.22
CA ASP A 102 -11.28 10.61 7.49
C ASP A 102 -9.82 10.41 7.93
N ALA A 103 -9.54 9.39 8.73
CA ALA A 103 -8.16 9.03 9.08
C ALA A 103 -7.33 8.62 7.85
N LEU A 104 -7.93 7.89 6.90
CA LEU A 104 -7.26 7.52 5.66
C LEU A 104 -6.94 8.75 4.80
N ASP A 105 -7.81 9.74 4.76
CA ASP A 105 -7.59 10.99 4.04
C ASP A 105 -6.47 11.82 4.67
N VAL A 106 -6.41 11.89 6.01
CA VAL A 106 -5.30 12.53 6.73
C VAL A 106 -3.98 11.81 6.45
N ILE A 107 -3.96 10.47 6.50
CA ILE A 107 -2.77 9.68 6.19
C ILE A 107 -2.30 10.00 4.77
N LEU A 108 -3.21 10.07 3.80
CA LEU A 108 -2.87 10.37 2.42
C LEU A 108 -2.30 11.78 2.29
N SER A 109 -2.97 12.81 2.86
CA SER A 109 -2.53 14.20 2.76
C SER A 109 -1.15 14.43 3.37
N GLU A 110 -0.86 13.80 4.52
CA GLU A 110 0.40 13.94 5.23
C GLU A 110 1.55 13.11 4.62
N SER A 111 1.22 12.03 3.91
CA SER A 111 2.23 11.13 3.35
C SER A 111 2.46 11.30 1.86
N TYR A 112 1.57 11.97 1.15
CA TYR A 112 1.66 12.09 -0.30
C TYR A 112 2.82 12.98 -0.74
N ASN A 113 3.58 12.50 -1.72
CA ASN A 113 4.56 13.29 -2.43
C ASN A 113 4.53 12.90 -3.91
N PRO A 114 4.22 13.84 -4.82
CA PRO A 114 4.10 13.56 -6.26
C PRO A 114 5.32 12.90 -6.88
N MET A 115 6.53 13.27 -6.42
CA MET A 115 7.79 12.72 -6.95
C MET A 115 8.06 11.26 -6.57
N TYR A 116 7.53 10.80 -5.43
CA TYR A 116 7.84 9.49 -4.87
C TYR A 116 6.67 8.51 -4.92
N GLY A 117 5.51 8.95 -5.40
CA GLY A 117 4.30 8.14 -5.55
C GLY A 117 3.84 7.52 -4.22
N ALA A 118 3.60 6.21 -4.21
CA ALA A 118 3.07 5.50 -3.04
C ALA A 118 4.13 5.11 -1.98
N ARG A 119 5.44 5.25 -2.26
CA ARG A 119 6.50 4.84 -1.31
C ARG A 119 6.48 5.58 0.02
N PRO A 120 6.26 6.91 0.06
CA PRO A 120 6.17 7.65 1.32
C PRO A 120 5.02 7.18 2.19
N ILE A 121 3.87 6.78 1.61
CA ILE A 121 2.69 6.31 2.33
C ILE A 121 3.05 5.16 3.27
N ARG A 122 3.71 4.12 2.75
CA ARG A 122 4.12 2.98 3.56
C ARG A 122 5.02 3.39 4.73
N ARG A 123 5.99 4.27 4.47
CA ARG A 123 6.93 4.74 5.51
C ARG A 123 6.20 5.55 6.58
N TRP A 124 5.30 6.42 6.15
CA TRP A 124 4.54 7.28 7.05
C TRP A 124 3.61 6.46 7.95
N VAL A 125 2.84 5.55 7.37
CA VAL A 125 1.95 4.63 8.10
C VAL A 125 2.73 3.81 9.11
N HIS A 126 3.86 3.23 8.70
CA HIS A 126 4.69 2.45 9.62
C HIS A 126 5.26 3.32 10.75
N LYS A 127 5.79 4.51 10.43
CA LYS A 127 6.39 5.41 11.40
C LYS A 127 5.37 6.00 12.38
N ASN A 128 4.20 6.42 11.90
CA ASN A 128 3.24 7.13 12.74
C ASN A 128 2.22 6.19 13.38
N VAL A 129 1.64 5.27 12.62
CA VAL A 129 0.59 4.38 13.13
C VAL A 129 1.21 3.23 13.94
N MET A 130 2.16 2.50 13.36
CA MET A 130 2.74 1.34 14.06
C MET A 130 3.55 1.75 15.30
N THR A 131 4.29 2.86 15.23
CA THR A 131 5.04 3.37 16.40
C THR A 131 4.09 3.77 17.52
N LYS A 132 3.00 4.48 17.17
CA LYS A 132 1.99 4.89 18.18
C LYS A 132 1.31 3.69 18.83
N LEU A 133 0.92 2.70 18.06
CA LEU A 133 0.37 1.45 18.60
C LEU A 133 1.38 0.72 19.51
N SER A 134 2.65 0.72 19.13
CA SER A 134 3.71 0.13 19.95
C SER A 134 3.91 0.89 21.26
N GLU A 135 3.81 2.21 21.27
CA GLU A 135 3.84 3.02 22.49
C GLU A 135 2.68 2.69 23.42
N LEU A 136 1.45 2.58 22.88
CA LEU A 136 0.25 2.25 23.66
C LEU A 136 0.38 0.85 24.28
N LEU A 137 0.95 -0.10 23.53
CA LEU A 137 1.23 -1.46 24.03
C LEU A 137 2.27 -1.45 25.17
N VAL A 138 3.37 -0.73 25.01
CA VAL A 138 4.44 -0.68 26.03
C VAL A 138 3.96 0.02 27.29
N LYS A 139 3.09 1.03 27.16
CA LYS A 139 2.47 1.72 28.30
C LYS A 139 1.38 0.90 29.01
N GLY A 140 0.97 -0.25 28.45
CA GLY A 140 -0.13 -1.05 28.96
C GLY A 140 -1.50 -0.41 28.80
N GLU A 141 -1.60 0.59 27.88
CA GLU A 141 -2.88 1.21 27.55
C GLU A 141 -3.72 0.31 26.64
N VAL A 142 -3.05 -0.54 25.85
CA VAL A 142 -3.65 -1.54 24.95
C VAL A 142 -3.16 -2.92 25.35
N ASP A 143 -4.09 -3.84 25.57
CA ASP A 143 -3.84 -5.23 25.96
C ASP A 143 -4.56 -6.17 24.98
N GLU A 144 -4.36 -7.48 25.13
CA GLU A 144 -5.11 -8.50 24.40
C GLU A 144 -6.62 -8.33 24.63
N GLY A 145 -7.39 -8.32 23.55
CA GLY A 145 -8.84 -8.07 23.58
C GLY A 145 -9.24 -6.59 23.52
N SER A 146 -8.28 -5.67 23.51
CA SER A 146 -8.57 -4.23 23.31
C SER A 146 -8.97 -3.94 21.87
N MET A 147 -9.84 -2.92 21.70
CA MET A 147 -10.16 -2.31 20.42
C MET A 147 -9.53 -0.92 20.35
N VAL A 148 -8.84 -0.62 19.27
CA VAL A 148 -8.25 0.70 19.00
C VAL A 148 -8.93 1.26 17.75
N SER A 149 -9.54 2.44 17.87
CA SER A 149 -10.01 3.21 16.72
C SER A 149 -9.03 4.33 16.42
N VAL A 150 -8.77 4.52 15.13
CA VAL A 150 -7.94 5.60 14.60
C VAL A 150 -8.84 6.52 13.80
N ASP A 151 -8.91 7.78 14.22
CA ASP A 151 -9.72 8.80 13.59
C ASP A 151 -8.89 10.04 13.24
N ALA A 152 -9.45 10.93 12.42
CA ALA A 152 -8.85 12.23 12.17
C ALA A 152 -9.07 13.15 13.36
N THR A 153 -8.07 13.98 13.70
CA THR A 153 -8.27 15.08 14.63
C THR A 153 -9.27 16.10 14.05
N THR A 154 -9.92 16.90 14.92
CA THR A 154 -10.92 17.90 14.53
C THR A 154 -10.40 18.93 13.52
N ASP A 155 -9.11 19.20 13.52
CA ASP A 155 -8.42 20.08 12.56
C ASP A 155 -7.98 19.34 11.27
N LYS A 156 -8.24 18.05 11.18
CA LYS A 156 -7.85 17.15 10.06
C LYS A 156 -6.35 17.18 9.72
N LYS A 157 -5.49 17.53 10.69
CA LYS A 157 -4.02 17.57 10.53
C LYS A 157 -3.28 16.46 11.26
N GLY A 158 -3.99 15.58 11.94
CA GLY A 158 -3.39 14.50 12.69
C GLY A 158 -4.32 13.32 12.87
N LEU A 159 -3.81 12.29 13.55
CA LEU A 159 -4.58 11.11 13.92
C LEU A 159 -4.84 11.10 15.44
N GLU A 160 -6.05 10.79 15.80
CA GLU A 160 -6.48 10.52 17.16
C GLU A 160 -6.68 9.02 17.36
N TYR A 161 -6.29 8.54 18.55
CA TYR A 161 -6.38 7.11 18.89
C TYR A 161 -7.27 6.97 20.11
N GLN A 162 -8.37 6.24 19.96
CA GLN A 162 -9.27 5.90 21.05
C GLN A 162 -9.13 4.41 21.38
N VAL A 163 -8.91 4.11 22.65
CA VAL A 163 -8.72 2.74 23.11
C VAL A 163 -9.92 2.33 23.95
N VAL A 164 -10.60 1.28 23.52
CA VAL A 164 -11.67 0.65 24.29
C VAL A 164 -11.15 -0.68 24.82
N LYS A 165 -10.95 -0.77 26.12
CA LYS A 165 -10.60 -2.03 26.77
C LYS A 165 -11.86 -2.88 26.94
N LYS A 166 -11.80 -4.14 26.55
CA LYS A 166 -12.84 -5.10 26.87
C LYS A 166 -12.76 -5.37 28.35
N VAL A 167 -13.70 -4.85 29.14
CA VAL A 167 -13.83 -5.23 30.55
C VAL A 167 -14.24 -6.70 30.55
N ILE A 168 -13.31 -7.59 30.90
CA ILE A 168 -13.62 -8.98 31.22
C ILE A 168 -14.24 -8.93 32.62
N GLU A 169 -15.56 -8.78 32.69
CA GLU A 169 -16.26 -9.00 33.94
C GLU A 169 -16.14 -10.48 34.32
N ALA A 170 -15.33 -10.73 35.32
CA ALA A 170 -15.46 -11.93 36.12
C ALA A 170 -16.80 -11.79 36.87
N GLN A 171 -17.75 -12.67 36.54
CA GLN A 171 -19.08 -12.85 37.12
C GLN A 171 -20.23 -12.01 36.58
N GLY A 172 -20.94 -12.58 35.61
CA GLY A 172 -22.40 -12.70 35.61
C GLY A 172 -23.23 -11.41 35.70
N LYS A 173 -23.11 -10.47 34.73
CA LYS A 173 -24.24 -9.66 34.30
C LYS A 173 -23.92 -9.01 32.95
N LYS A 174 -24.77 -9.34 31.98
CA LYS A 174 -24.76 -8.84 30.62
C LYS A 174 -25.17 -7.35 30.67
N LEU A 175 -24.21 -6.43 30.59
CA LEU A 175 -24.50 -5.04 30.23
C LEU A 175 -24.26 -4.88 28.74
N VAL A 176 -25.34 -4.79 28.00
CA VAL A 176 -25.34 -4.42 26.59
C VAL A 176 -25.16 -2.91 26.56
N MET A 177 -23.97 -2.44 26.22
CA MET A 177 -23.82 -1.06 25.76
C MET A 177 -24.23 -1.02 24.30
N GLU A 178 -25.31 -0.33 23.99
CA GLU A 178 -25.75 -0.03 22.65
C GLU A 178 -24.67 0.87 21.99
N VAL A 179 -24.05 0.32 20.95
CA VAL A 179 -23.26 1.10 20.01
C VAL A 179 -24.25 1.80 19.10
N PRO A 180 -24.13 3.10 18.82
CA PRO A 180 -25.00 3.76 17.85
C PRO A 180 -24.86 3.05 16.50
N SER A 181 -25.96 2.53 16.00
CA SER A 181 -26.05 1.87 14.70
C SER A 181 -26.06 2.92 13.60
N ASP A 182 -24.88 3.31 13.13
CA ASP A 182 -24.77 3.84 11.79
C ASP A 182 -24.26 2.71 10.88
N SER A 183 -25.10 2.43 9.92
CA SER A 183 -25.09 1.36 8.96
C SER A 183 -23.73 1.12 8.31
N TYR A 184 -23.07 0.04 8.69
CA TYR A 184 -22.05 -0.59 7.85
C TYR A 184 -22.69 -1.79 7.15
N ASP A 185 -22.86 -1.68 5.83
CA ASP A 185 -23.26 -2.79 4.98
C ASP A 185 -22.26 -3.93 5.08
N SER A 186 -22.77 -5.10 5.45
CA SER A 186 -22.01 -6.32 5.78
C SER A 186 -21.69 -7.21 4.57
N ASP A 187 -21.50 -6.65 3.38
CA ASP A 187 -21.34 -7.46 2.16
C ASP A 187 -19.91 -7.48 1.56
N ASP A 188 -18.91 -6.91 2.21
CA ASP A 188 -17.52 -7.07 1.77
C ASP A 188 -16.77 -8.12 2.60
N VAL A 189 -17.14 -9.38 2.46
CA VAL A 189 -16.27 -10.51 2.83
C VAL A 189 -15.16 -10.60 1.80
N VAL A 190 -14.02 -9.95 2.10
CA VAL A 190 -12.82 -10.07 1.26
C VAL A 190 -12.20 -11.44 1.52
N GLU A 191 -12.34 -12.34 0.56
CA GLU A 191 -11.59 -13.60 0.52
C GLU A 191 -10.08 -13.33 0.60
N VAL A 192 -9.46 -13.89 1.64
CA VAL A 192 -8.01 -13.84 1.81
C VAL A 192 -7.41 -14.92 0.89
N PHE A 193 -6.89 -14.51 -0.25
CA PHE A 193 -6.10 -15.42 -1.09
C PHE A 193 -4.79 -15.78 -0.38
N PRO A 194 -4.40 -17.06 -0.34
CA PRO A 194 -3.13 -17.46 0.25
C PRO A 194 -1.96 -16.86 -0.54
N VAL A 195 -1.07 -16.19 0.18
CA VAL A 195 0.16 -15.61 -0.37
C VAL A 195 0.97 -16.70 -1.05
N ALA A 196 1.10 -16.60 -2.36
CA ALA A 196 1.96 -17.46 -3.15
C ALA A 196 3.41 -17.38 -2.64
N LYS A 197 4.05 -18.53 -2.48
CA LYS A 197 5.42 -18.70 -2.00
C LYS A 197 6.38 -17.81 -2.78
N LYS A 198 7.23 -17.07 -2.03
CA LYS A 198 8.27 -16.15 -2.49
C LYS A 198 9.00 -16.65 -3.73
N ALA A 199 8.84 -15.95 -4.84
CA ALA A 199 9.78 -16.00 -5.94
C ALA A 199 11.10 -15.34 -5.47
N LYS A 200 12.23 -16.07 -5.54
CA LYS A 200 13.54 -15.50 -5.29
C LYS A 200 13.86 -14.51 -6.41
N VAL A 201 13.88 -13.23 -6.05
CA VAL A 201 14.46 -12.19 -6.92
C VAL A 201 15.98 -12.35 -6.85
N VAL A 202 16.58 -12.78 -7.94
CA VAL A 202 18.03 -12.76 -8.12
C VAL A 202 18.35 -11.35 -8.61
N GLY A 203 18.97 -10.52 -7.75
CA GLY A 203 19.51 -9.23 -8.14
C GLY A 203 20.81 -9.41 -8.93
N PHE A 204 20.98 -8.61 -9.96
CA PHE A 204 22.24 -8.32 -10.64
C PHE A 204 22.80 -7.02 -10.07
#